data_90b6f32d877391ecac7bb9d6c06e3c28
#
_entry.id   90b6f32d877391ecac7bb9d6c06e3c28
#
_cell.length_a   1.000
_cell.length_b   1.000
_cell.length_c   1.000
_cell.angle_alpha   90.00
_cell.angle_beta   90.00
_cell.angle_gamma   90.00
#
_symmetry.space_group_name_H-M   'P 1'
#
loop_
_entity.id
_entity.type
_entity.pdbx_description
1 polymer ?
#
loop_
_entity_poly.entity_id
_entity_poly.type
_entity_poly.pdbx_seq_one_letter_code
_entity_poly.pdbx_strand_id
1 'polypeptide(L)'
;MLIKKIFIVVFAFYLTACGFHLRGALDLPAGLKDVYLDGGSDMFRDQFKRVMENSSIQLANSPEHAGLIVHIFNEDNRRQILSLSSGGAANEFELDYNVQFEVLDSHSKVLLARESMDVKRDYFNNQQAILAKDNEEMTIRGEMYQQAVRGIVSRIRVVLESSAHK
;
A
#
# COMPACT_ATOMS: atom_id res chain seq x y z
N MET A 1 -20.95 -34.65 -34.04
CA MET A 1 -20.72 -34.61 -32.58
C MET A 1 -19.24 -34.37 -32.21
N LEU A 2 -18.28 -34.93 -32.94
CA LEU A 2 -16.83 -34.83 -32.69
C LEU A 2 -16.30 -33.40 -32.86
N ILE A 3 -16.73 -32.69 -33.89
CA ILE A 3 -16.28 -31.29 -34.20
C ILE A 3 -16.63 -30.33 -33.06
N LYS A 4 -17.82 -30.44 -32.45
CA LYS A 4 -18.19 -29.60 -31.29
C LYS A 4 -17.30 -29.85 -30.07
N LYS A 5 -16.91 -31.11 -29.83
CA LYS A 5 -16.01 -31.46 -28.73
C LYS A 5 -14.59 -30.91 -28.96
N ILE A 6 -14.10 -30.98 -30.21
CA ILE A 6 -12.79 -30.40 -30.57
C ILE A 6 -12.79 -28.89 -30.40
N PHE A 7 -13.87 -28.19 -30.80
CA PHE A 7 -13.99 -26.74 -30.64
C PHE A 7 -13.99 -26.30 -29.17
N ILE A 8 -14.65 -27.07 -28.29
CA ILE A 8 -14.64 -26.79 -26.85
C ILE A 8 -13.24 -26.97 -26.26
N VAL A 9 -12.51 -28.01 -26.66
CA VAL A 9 -11.15 -28.27 -26.16
C VAL A 9 -10.19 -27.18 -26.62
N VAL A 10 -10.26 -26.78 -27.90
CA VAL A 10 -9.44 -25.69 -28.43
C VAL A 10 -9.76 -24.36 -27.73
N PHE A 11 -11.03 -24.06 -27.49
CA PHE A 11 -11.46 -22.85 -26.79
C PHE A 11 -10.99 -22.85 -25.32
N ALA A 12 -10.99 -24.00 -24.65
CA ALA A 12 -10.46 -24.12 -23.28
C ALA A 12 -8.94 -23.85 -23.21
N PHE A 13 -8.17 -24.24 -24.27
CA PHE A 13 -6.74 -23.94 -24.34
C PHE A 13 -6.46 -22.44 -24.54
N TYR A 14 -7.31 -21.71 -25.23
CA TYR A 14 -7.17 -20.23 -25.35
C TYR A 14 -7.41 -19.50 -24.04
N LEU A 15 -8.24 -20.04 -23.13
CA LEU A 15 -8.49 -19.44 -21.81
C LEU A 15 -7.31 -19.60 -20.84
N THR A 16 -6.46 -20.61 -21.01
CA THR A 16 -5.27 -20.81 -20.18
C THR A 16 -4.06 -19.99 -20.67
N ALA A 17 -4.10 -19.45 -21.88
CA ALA A 17 -3.03 -18.60 -22.43
C ALA A 17 -3.01 -17.17 -21.90
N CYS A 18 -4.10 -16.70 -21.24
CA CYS A 18 -4.05 -15.50 -20.44
C CYS A 18 -3.24 -15.80 -19.17
N GLY A 19 -1.96 -15.44 -19.16
CA GLY A 19 -1.07 -15.52 -18.00
C GLY A 19 -1.51 -14.61 -16.86
N PHE A 20 -2.76 -14.71 -16.41
CA PHE A 20 -3.29 -13.98 -15.28
C PHE A 20 -2.76 -14.61 -14.00
N HIS A 21 -1.56 -14.21 -13.60
CA HIS A 21 -1.07 -14.50 -12.27
C HIS A 21 -1.77 -13.57 -11.27
N LEU A 22 -2.50 -14.12 -10.32
CA LEU A 22 -2.84 -13.37 -9.12
C LEU A 22 -1.54 -12.76 -8.60
N ARG A 23 -1.50 -11.45 -8.47
CA ARG A 23 -0.36 -10.75 -7.89
C ARG A 23 -0.17 -11.33 -6.49
N GLY A 24 0.88 -12.13 -6.32
CA GLY A 24 1.13 -12.91 -5.11
C GLY A 24 1.17 -12.03 -3.86
N ALA A 25 1.05 -12.67 -2.71
CA ALA A 25 1.23 -12.05 -1.41
C ALA A 25 2.50 -11.18 -1.39
N LEU A 26 2.49 -10.11 -0.60
CA LEU A 26 3.68 -9.29 -0.36
C LEU A 26 4.67 -10.14 0.46
N ASP A 27 5.53 -10.87 -0.24
CA ASP A 27 6.56 -11.72 0.39
C ASP A 27 7.88 -10.98 0.43
N LEU A 28 8.54 -11.02 1.58
CA LEU A 28 9.94 -10.63 1.73
C LEU A 28 10.85 -11.86 1.52
N PRO A 29 12.12 -11.66 1.12
CA PRO A 29 13.09 -12.74 1.00
C PRO A 29 13.18 -13.59 2.28
N ALA A 30 13.41 -14.90 2.12
CA ALA A 30 13.51 -15.83 3.22
C ALA A 30 14.58 -15.37 4.23
N GLY A 31 14.18 -15.22 5.50
CA GLY A 31 15.07 -14.77 6.59
C GLY A 31 14.79 -13.39 7.16
N LEU A 32 13.94 -12.58 6.48
CA LEU A 32 13.59 -11.22 6.93
C LEU A 32 12.07 -11.11 7.08
N LYS A 33 11.48 -11.98 7.91
CA LYS A 33 10.02 -12.08 8.06
C LYS A 33 9.46 -11.19 9.15
N ASP A 34 10.29 -10.76 10.11
CA ASP A 34 9.85 -9.99 11.27
C ASP A 34 10.17 -8.51 11.04
N VAL A 35 9.12 -7.69 10.97
CA VAL A 35 9.22 -6.24 10.72
C VAL A 35 8.70 -5.49 11.93
N TYR A 36 9.49 -4.57 12.46
CA TYR A 36 9.07 -3.62 13.47
C TYR A 36 8.75 -2.28 12.84
N LEU A 37 7.60 -1.70 13.20
CA LEU A 37 7.21 -0.36 12.78
C LEU A 37 7.47 0.62 13.92
N ASP A 38 8.38 1.54 13.70
CA ASP A 38 8.71 2.63 14.61
C ASP A 38 8.11 3.94 14.10
N GLY A 39 7.29 4.58 14.93
CA GLY A 39 6.58 5.79 14.55
C GLY A 39 5.26 5.53 13.81
N GLY A 40 4.77 6.54 13.12
CA GLY A 40 3.51 6.54 12.38
C GLY A 40 2.28 6.81 13.23
N SER A 41 1.24 7.40 12.63
CA SER A 41 -0.08 7.60 13.24
C SER A 41 -0.80 6.27 13.49
N ASP A 42 -1.79 6.28 14.38
CA ASP A 42 -2.59 5.09 14.67
C ASP A 42 -3.27 4.53 13.42
N MET A 43 -3.76 5.41 12.54
CA MET A 43 -4.39 4.99 11.27
C MET A 43 -3.38 4.34 10.32
N PHE A 44 -2.16 4.88 10.23
CA PHE A 44 -1.09 4.26 9.45
C PHE A 44 -0.69 2.90 10.03
N ARG A 45 -0.51 2.82 11.36
CA ARG A 45 -0.18 1.57 12.08
C ARG A 45 -1.22 0.49 11.85
N ASP A 46 -2.51 0.82 11.93
CA ASP A 46 -3.61 -0.12 11.68
C ASP A 46 -3.59 -0.64 10.25
N GLN A 47 -3.37 0.24 9.27
CA GLN A 47 -3.27 -0.19 7.87
C GLN A 47 -1.99 -0.98 7.61
N PHE A 48 -0.87 -0.62 8.25
CA PHE A 48 0.37 -1.39 8.18
C PHE A 48 0.15 -2.82 8.69
N LYS A 49 -0.47 -2.96 9.86
CA LYS A 49 -0.84 -4.25 10.44
C LYS A 49 -1.70 -5.08 9.48
N ARG A 50 -2.78 -4.50 8.94
CA ARG A 50 -3.69 -5.18 8.00
C ARG A 50 -2.97 -5.67 6.73
N VAL A 51 -2.04 -4.88 6.21
CA VAL A 51 -1.25 -5.27 5.03
C VAL A 51 -0.31 -6.43 5.38
N MET A 52 0.32 -6.40 6.57
CA MET A 52 1.20 -7.48 7.04
C MET A 52 0.43 -8.78 7.30
N GLU A 53 -0.75 -8.73 7.92
CA GLU A 53 -1.62 -9.89 8.17
C GLU A 53 -2.01 -10.64 6.89
N ASN A 54 -2.07 -9.94 5.76
CA ASN A 54 -2.35 -10.51 4.43
C ASN A 54 -1.07 -10.92 3.66
N SER A 55 0.05 -10.96 4.34
CA SER A 55 1.36 -11.33 3.78
C SER A 55 2.01 -12.43 4.63
N SER A 56 3.17 -12.92 4.21
CA SER A 56 4.01 -13.83 5.02
C SER A 56 4.85 -13.10 6.07
N ILE A 57 4.70 -11.77 6.20
CA ILE A 57 5.49 -10.92 7.09
C ILE A 57 4.83 -10.87 8.47
N GLN A 58 5.61 -11.05 9.53
CA GLN A 58 5.16 -10.92 10.91
C GLN A 58 5.54 -9.55 11.47
N LEU A 59 4.66 -8.99 12.32
CA LEU A 59 5.00 -7.78 13.06
C LEU A 59 5.72 -8.14 14.35
N ALA A 60 6.94 -7.64 14.51
CA ALA A 60 7.67 -7.71 15.75
C ALA A 60 7.08 -6.72 16.76
N ASN A 61 7.04 -7.13 18.04
CA ASN A 61 6.57 -6.28 19.13
C ASN A 61 7.65 -5.31 19.65
N SER A 62 8.90 -5.55 19.28
CA SER A 62 10.03 -4.69 19.68
C SER A 62 11.12 -4.73 18.60
N PRO A 63 11.97 -3.68 18.51
CA PRO A 63 13.04 -3.61 17.52
C PRO A 63 14.09 -4.73 17.69
N GLU A 64 14.31 -5.21 18.93
CA GLU A 64 15.31 -6.27 19.22
C GLU A 64 14.95 -7.62 18.60
N HIS A 65 13.68 -7.86 18.34
CA HIS A 65 13.16 -9.09 17.74
C HIS A 65 12.85 -8.95 16.25
N ALA A 66 13.14 -7.78 15.68
CA ALA A 66 12.88 -7.51 14.27
C ALA A 66 14.09 -7.81 13.39
N GLY A 67 13.84 -8.44 12.24
CA GLY A 67 14.82 -8.53 11.16
C GLY A 67 14.98 -7.23 10.40
N LEU A 68 13.88 -6.42 10.36
CA LEU A 68 13.82 -5.11 9.73
C LEU A 68 13.07 -4.12 10.62
N ILE A 69 13.51 -2.86 10.60
CA ILE A 69 12.86 -1.74 11.27
C ILE A 69 12.44 -0.74 10.20
N VAL A 70 11.16 -0.45 10.11
CA VAL A 70 10.61 0.64 9.29
C VAL A 70 10.38 1.83 10.20
N HIS A 71 11.21 2.86 10.05
CA HIS A 71 11.11 4.08 10.85
C HIS A 71 10.39 5.18 10.08
N ILE A 72 9.29 5.70 10.66
CA ILE A 72 8.48 6.77 10.10
C ILE A 72 8.87 8.10 10.77
N PHE A 73 9.38 9.03 9.97
CA PHE A 73 9.81 10.34 10.45
C PHE A 73 8.67 11.35 10.51
N ASN A 74 7.85 11.37 9.46
CA ASN A 74 6.81 12.36 9.30
C ASN A 74 5.67 11.81 8.46
N GLU A 75 4.46 12.22 8.81
CA GLU A 75 3.25 12.04 8.03
C GLU A 75 2.56 13.39 7.85
N ASP A 76 2.14 13.69 6.63
CA ASP A 76 1.39 14.88 6.29
C ASP A 76 0.12 14.49 5.51
N ASN A 77 -1.02 15.00 5.96
CA ASN A 77 -2.32 14.79 5.36
C ASN A 77 -2.94 16.14 5.02
N ARG A 78 -3.10 16.40 3.74
CA ARG A 78 -3.72 17.63 3.25
C ARG A 78 -5.03 17.34 2.54
N ARG A 79 -5.91 18.33 2.57
CA ARG A 79 -7.09 18.38 1.72
C ARG A 79 -7.13 19.75 1.05
N GLN A 80 -7.24 19.74 -0.27
CA GLN A 80 -7.28 20.94 -1.08
C GLN A 80 -8.57 20.96 -1.90
N ILE A 81 -9.11 22.16 -2.16
CA ILE A 81 -10.22 22.33 -3.07
C ILE A 81 -9.68 22.36 -4.49
N LEU A 82 -10.12 21.43 -5.35
CA LEU A 82 -9.76 21.41 -6.77
C LEU A 82 -10.68 22.24 -7.62
N SER A 83 -11.97 22.22 -7.34
CA SER A 83 -12.95 22.97 -8.12
C SER A 83 -14.07 23.53 -7.26
N LEU A 84 -14.69 24.62 -7.75
CA LEU A 84 -15.86 25.23 -7.15
C LEU A 84 -17.07 25.02 -8.06
N SER A 85 -18.25 24.85 -7.46
CA SER A 85 -19.52 24.87 -8.15
C SER A 85 -19.86 26.30 -8.64
N SER A 86 -20.87 26.43 -9.50
CA SER A 86 -21.36 27.74 -9.96
C SER A 86 -21.83 28.65 -8.82
N GLY A 87 -22.19 28.09 -7.67
CA GLY A 87 -22.54 28.79 -6.44
C GLY A 87 -21.39 29.11 -5.51
N GLY A 88 -20.13 28.83 -5.91
CA GLY A 88 -18.92 29.11 -5.12
C GLY A 88 -18.62 28.09 -4.01
N ALA A 89 -19.39 27.02 -3.90
CA ALA A 89 -19.10 25.95 -2.94
C ALA A 89 -18.10 24.95 -3.53
N ALA A 90 -17.29 24.31 -2.66
CA ALA A 90 -16.34 23.29 -3.10
C ALA A 90 -17.07 22.12 -3.77
N ASN A 91 -16.66 21.76 -4.99
CA ASN A 91 -17.23 20.71 -5.81
C ASN A 91 -16.35 19.47 -5.84
N GLU A 92 -15.04 19.64 -5.84
CA GLU A 92 -14.05 18.57 -5.81
C GLU A 92 -12.97 18.89 -4.81
N PHE A 93 -12.47 17.83 -4.16
CA PHE A 93 -11.30 17.88 -3.27
C PHE A 93 -10.21 16.94 -3.76
N GLU A 94 -8.96 17.35 -3.56
CA GLU A 94 -7.80 16.45 -3.57
C GLU A 94 -7.40 16.15 -2.14
N LEU A 95 -7.20 14.87 -1.85
CA LEU A 95 -6.50 14.38 -0.65
C LEU A 95 -5.07 14.07 -1.04
N ASP A 96 -4.12 14.60 -0.27
CA ASP A 96 -2.70 14.38 -0.44
C ASP A 96 -2.14 13.80 0.86
N TYR A 97 -1.55 12.61 0.77
CA TYR A 97 -0.87 11.95 1.86
C TYR A 97 0.59 11.74 1.53
N ASN A 98 1.46 12.30 2.35
CA ASN A 98 2.91 12.14 2.28
C ASN A 98 3.42 11.46 3.54
N VAL A 99 4.24 10.42 3.39
CA VAL A 99 4.95 9.78 4.49
C VAL A 99 6.44 9.69 4.20
N GLN A 100 7.27 10.12 5.16
CA GLN A 100 8.73 10.00 5.09
C GLN A 100 9.18 8.83 5.96
N PHE A 101 9.98 7.95 5.41
CA PHE A 101 10.43 6.74 6.07
C PHE A 101 11.87 6.37 5.69
N GLU A 102 12.48 5.53 6.52
CA GLU A 102 13.71 4.81 6.21
C GLU A 102 13.58 3.34 6.65
N VAL A 103 14.48 2.50 6.22
CA VAL A 103 14.51 1.09 6.61
C VAL A 103 15.89 0.74 7.13
N LEU A 104 15.92 0.11 8.29
CA LEU A 104 17.12 -0.34 8.99
C LEU A 104 17.09 -1.87 9.12
N ASP A 105 18.25 -2.47 9.24
CA ASP A 105 18.37 -3.86 9.69
C ASP A 105 18.33 -3.95 11.23
N SER A 106 18.39 -5.18 11.76
CA SER A 106 18.42 -5.46 13.20
C SER A 106 19.62 -4.85 13.95
N HIS A 107 20.64 -4.38 13.25
CA HIS A 107 21.83 -3.74 13.79
C HIS A 107 21.82 -2.22 13.61
N SER A 108 20.66 -1.64 13.28
CA SER A 108 20.47 -0.21 12.99
C SER A 108 21.27 0.31 11.77
N LYS A 109 21.72 -0.60 10.90
CA LYS A 109 22.34 -0.21 9.64
C LYS A 109 21.27 0.17 8.64
N VAL A 110 21.43 1.32 7.98
CA VAL A 110 20.51 1.81 6.96
C VAL A 110 20.57 0.91 5.73
N LEU A 111 19.45 0.26 5.42
CA LEU A 111 19.23 -0.53 4.19
C LEU A 111 18.61 0.32 3.10
N LEU A 112 17.66 1.18 3.46
CA LEU A 112 17.04 2.18 2.59
C LEU A 112 17.12 3.53 3.29
N ALA A 113 17.81 4.49 2.67
CA ALA A 113 17.90 5.85 3.18
C ALA A 113 16.52 6.51 3.15
N ARG A 114 16.38 7.60 3.93
CA ARG A 114 15.12 8.36 4.00
C ARG A 114 14.56 8.68 2.62
N GLU A 115 13.35 8.26 2.40
CA GLU A 115 12.56 8.51 1.20
C GLU A 115 11.17 9.05 1.56
N SER A 116 10.50 9.60 0.56
CA SER A 116 9.11 10.06 0.64
C SER A 116 8.21 9.18 -0.23
N MET A 117 7.02 8.89 0.27
CA MET A 117 5.94 8.25 -0.46
C MET A 117 4.76 9.20 -0.50
N ASP A 118 4.33 9.55 -1.71
CA ASP A 118 3.19 10.44 -1.96
C ASP A 118 2.03 9.64 -2.55
N VAL A 119 0.85 9.83 -2.02
CA VAL A 119 -0.40 9.25 -2.52
C VAL A 119 -1.44 10.35 -2.62
N LYS A 120 -2.05 10.49 -3.79
CA LYS A 120 -3.10 11.48 -4.05
C LYS A 120 -4.38 10.82 -4.49
N ARG A 121 -5.52 11.40 -4.10
CA ARG A 121 -6.87 10.99 -4.49
C ARG A 121 -7.77 12.20 -4.61
N ASP A 122 -8.51 12.24 -5.71
CA ASP A 122 -9.56 13.22 -5.94
C ASP A 122 -10.92 12.61 -5.62
N TYR A 123 -11.82 13.37 -5.04
CA TYR A 123 -13.20 12.95 -4.84
C TYR A 123 -14.19 14.10 -4.96
N PHE A 124 -15.42 13.76 -5.40
CA PHE A 124 -16.49 14.72 -5.54
C PHE A 124 -17.16 15.01 -4.21
N ASN A 125 -17.41 16.30 -3.98
CA ASN A 125 -18.12 16.81 -2.82
C ASN A 125 -19.64 16.83 -3.07
N ASN A 126 -20.31 15.69 -2.90
CA ASN A 126 -21.78 15.67 -3.00
C ASN A 126 -22.41 16.36 -1.78
N GLN A 127 -22.84 17.61 -1.95
CA GLN A 127 -23.42 18.43 -0.88
C GLN A 127 -24.75 17.91 -0.34
N GLN A 128 -25.45 16.99 -1.05
CA GLN A 128 -26.74 16.45 -0.64
C GLN A 128 -26.63 15.27 0.33
N ALA A 129 -25.43 14.72 0.53
CA ALA A 129 -25.19 13.52 1.34
C ALA A 129 -24.12 13.73 2.41
N ILE A 130 -24.28 14.71 3.30
CA ILE A 130 -23.27 15.15 4.26
C ILE A 130 -22.77 14.00 5.16
N LEU A 131 -23.67 13.14 5.67
CA LEU A 131 -23.29 12.01 6.55
C LEU A 131 -22.57 10.87 5.77
N ALA A 132 -22.92 10.66 4.50
CA ALA A 132 -22.24 9.66 3.67
C ALA A 132 -20.81 10.10 3.29
N LYS A 133 -20.57 11.41 3.23
CA LYS A 133 -19.34 12.03 2.81
C LYS A 133 -18.17 11.80 3.78
N ASP A 134 -18.42 11.95 5.08
CA ASP A 134 -17.36 11.74 6.09
C ASP A 134 -16.89 10.28 6.07
N ASN A 135 -17.81 9.34 5.85
CA ASN A 135 -17.48 7.92 5.69
C ASN A 135 -16.71 7.64 4.38
N GLU A 136 -17.05 8.34 3.29
CA GLU A 136 -16.35 8.21 2.01
C GLU A 136 -14.90 8.71 2.13
N GLU A 137 -14.69 9.92 2.68
CA GLU A 137 -13.34 10.44 2.88
C GLU A 137 -12.49 9.53 3.79
N MET A 138 -13.05 9.00 4.88
CA MET A 138 -12.34 8.04 5.73
C MET A 138 -11.94 6.77 4.98
N THR A 139 -12.83 6.27 4.12
CA THR A 139 -12.54 5.09 3.29
C THR A 139 -11.41 5.38 2.31
N ILE A 140 -11.47 6.51 1.61
CA ILE A 140 -10.42 6.93 0.67
C ILE A 140 -9.08 7.09 1.39
N ARG A 141 -9.06 7.73 2.56
CA ARG A 141 -7.83 7.86 3.37
C ARG A 141 -7.28 6.50 3.79
N GLY A 142 -8.14 5.56 4.20
CA GLY A 142 -7.74 4.19 4.52
C GLY A 142 -7.07 3.49 3.32
N GLU A 143 -7.60 3.66 2.10
CA GLU A 143 -7.01 3.12 0.88
C GLU A 143 -5.68 3.80 0.53
N MET A 144 -5.55 5.11 0.78
CA MET A 144 -4.29 5.85 0.58
C MET A 144 -3.19 5.33 1.51
N TYR A 145 -3.48 5.11 2.79
CA TYR A 145 -2.55 4.50 3.73
C TYR A 145 -2.13 3.09 3.29
N GLN A 146 -3.10 2.25 2.88
CA GLN A 146 -2.79 0.92 2.35
C GLN A 146 -1.88 0.97 1.13
N GLN A 147 -2.13 1.92 0.24
CA GLN A 147 -1.28 2.10 -0.94
C GLN A 147 0.14 2.51 -0.55
N ALA A 148 0.30 3.44 0.40
CA ALA A 148 1.59 3.87 0.90
C ALA A 148 2.35 2.70 1.54
N VAL A 149 1.70 1.92 2.41
CA VAL A 149 2.30 0.74 3.04
C VAL A 149 2.76 -0.27 1.99
N ARG A 150 1.92 -0.60 1.01
CA ARG A 150 2.30 -1.51 -0.09
C ARG A 150 3.49 -0.98 -0.89
N GLY A 151 3.54 0.34 -1.11
CA GLY A 151 4.66 0.99 -1.76
C GLY A 151 5.96 0.86 -0.95
N ILE A 152 5.90 1.08 0.36
CA ILE A 152 7.04 0.91 1.28
C ILE A 152 7.54 -0.54 1.23
N VAL A 153 6.66 -1.53 1.39
CA VAL A 153 7.03 -2.96 1.33
C VAL A 153 7.63 -3.34 -0.02
N SER A 154 7.11 -2.78 -1.11
CA SER A 154 7.69 -3.01 -2.45
C SER A 154 9.12 -2.48 -2.57
N ARG A 155 9.43 -1.31 -1.98
CA ARG A 155 10.78 -0.75 -1.95
C ARG A 155 11.73 -1.56 -1.09
N ILE A 156 11.27 -2.01 0.08
CA ILE A 156 12.02 -2.92 0.95
C ILE A 156 12.44 -4.17 0.16
N ARG A 157 11.51 -4.79 -0.56
CA ARG A 157 11.79 -5.97 -1.38
C ARG A 157 12.90 -5.72 -2.39
N VAL A 158 12.82 -4.64 -3.16
CA VAL A 158 13.83 -4.29 -4.18
C VAL A 158 15.22 -4.12 -3.56
N VAL A 159 15.30 -3.46 -2.40
CA VAL A 159 16.58 -3.25 -1.71
C VAL A 159 17.17 -4.58 -1.22
N LEU A 160 16.34 -5.45 -0.65
CA LEU A 160 16.79 -6.75 -0.16
C LEU A 160 17.25 -7.68 -1.29
N GLU A 161 16.52 -7.71 -2.42
CA GLU A 161 16.90 -8.47 -3.60
C GLU A 161 18.23 -7.97 -4.19
N SER A 162 18.43 -6.65 -4.25
CA SER A 162 19.67 -6.06 -4.73
C SER A 162 20.88 -6.33 -3.82
N SER A 163 20.64 -6.50 -2.52
CA SER A 163 21.68 -6.80 -1.52
C SER A 163 22.07 -8.28 -1.53
N ALA A 164 21.16 -9.18 -1.92
CA ALA A 164 21.42 -10.62 -2.00
C ALA A 164 22.25 -11.03 -3.23
N HIS A 165 22.37 -10.16 -4.23
CA HIS A 165 23.14 -10.38 -5.46
C HIS A 165 24.55 -9.76 -5.44
N LYS A 166 24.97 -9.17 -4.31
CA LYS A 166 26.33 -8.66 -4.08
C LYS A 166 27.12 -9.59 -3.16
#